data_e30e9ffd65eece110aa65254b7da9c1c
#
_entry.id   e30e9ffd65eece110aa65254b7da9c1c
#
_cell.length_a   1.000
_cell.length_b   1.000
_cell.length_c   1.000
_cell.angle_alpha   90.00
_cell.angle_beta   90.00
_cell.angle_gamma   90.00
#
_symmetry.space_group_name_H-M   'P 1'
#
loop_
_entity.id
_entity.type
_entity.pdbx_description
1 polymer ?
#
loop_
_entity_poly.entity_id
_entity_poly.type
_entity_poly.pdbx_seq_one_letter_code
_entity_poly.pdbx_strand_id
1 'polypeptide(L)'
;MGKKSIAFHIGLVIILLELVDSKNRLKGRLSLKDVVTAKSKSKVKDIFIPKVDFVTADQEGEEVAKIMSKYDLEAIPVVDNKKQLVGRITIDDIIDFIKEEAEEDYLLAAGVQGDVEADDSILELTKARLPWLFLGLVGGLGSVFILEGFEDVMTH
;
A
#
# COMPACT_ATOMS: atom_id res chain seq x y z
N MET A 1 -20.18 -12.79 37.93
CA MET A 1 -19.78 -11.47 37.37
C MET A 1 -18.53 -11.70 36.52
N GLY A 2 -18.70 -11.86 35.21
CA GLY A 2 -17.63 -12.21 34.30
C GLY A 2 -16.71 -11.02 34.00
N LYS A 3 -15.43 -11.15 34.30
CA LYS A 3 -14.38 -10.25 33.81
C LYS A 3 -14.34 -10.34 32.27
N LYS A 4 -14.83 -9.31 31.57
CA LYS A 4 -14.60 -9.16 30.15
C LYS A 4 -13.12 -8.87 29.98
N SER A 5 -12.37 -9.87 29.51
CA SER A 5 -10.97 -9.75 29.13
C SER A 5 -10.90 -8.84 27.90
N ILE A 6 -10.31 -7.68 28.07
CA ILE A 6 -9.89 -6.83 26.95
C ILE A 6 -8.52 -7.37 26.55
N ALA A 7 -8.44 -8.01 25.39
CA ALA A 7 -7.17 -8.46 24.85
C ALA A 7 -6.37 -7.25 24.35
N PHE A 8 -5.25 -6.96 24.99
CA PHE A 8 -4.30 -5.96 24.54
C PHE A 8 -3.30 -6.63 23.62
N HIS A 9 -3.30 -6.26 22.34
CA HIS A 9 -2.17 -6.51 21.46
C HIS A 9 -1.22 -5.33 21.58
N ILE A 10 -0.14 -5.54 22.32
CA ILE A 10 0.92 -4.54 22.49
C ILE A 10 1.92 -4.72 21.33
N GLY A 11 1.77 -3.94 20.28
CA GLY A 11 2.82 -3.72 19.31
C GLY A 11 3.73 -2.58 19.80
N LEU A 12 5.00 -2.84 19.94
CA LEU A 12 6.02 -1.92 20.45
C LEU A 12 6.20 -0.76 19.46
N VAL A 13 6.13 0.45 19.94
CA VAL A 13 6.19 1.77 19.28
C VAL A 13 4.81 2.29 18.87
N ILE A 14 3.93 2.67 19.84
CA ILE A 14 2.62 3.14 19.44
C ILE A 14 2.07 4.18 20.39
N ILE A 15 1.84 5.29 19.77
CA ILE A 15 1.10 6.42 20.31
C ILE A 15 -0.40 6.08 20.43
N LEU A 16 -0.87 5.01 19.74
CA LEU A 16 -2.30 4.64 19.63
C LEU A 16 -2.51 3.14 19.87
N LEU A 17 -3.56 2.80 20.66
CA LEU A 17 -4.01 1.44 20.93
C LEU A 17 -5.44 1.27 20.39
N GLU A 18 -5.65 0.27 19.53
CA GLU A 18 -6.97 -0.10 19.03
C GLU A 18 -7.72 -0.91 20.09
N LEU A 19 -8.96 -0.53 20.34
CA LEU A 19 -9.84 -1.23 21.28
C LEU A 19 -10.85 -2.08 20.53
N VAL A 20 -10.93 -3.36 20.92
CA VAL A 20 -11.86 -4.33 20.34
C VAL A 20 -12.81 -4.91 21.38
N ASP A 21 -13.94 -5.40 20.92
CA ASP A 21 -14.88 -6.14 21.77
C ASP A 21 -14.51 -7.63 21.87
N SER A 22 -15.32 -8.40 22.60
CA SER A 22 -15.13 -9.85 22.76
C SER A 22 -15.25 -10.66 21.45
N LYS A 23 -15.69 -10.05 20.36
CA LYS A 23 -15.77 -10.62 19.01
C LYS A 23 -14.71 -10.04 18.09
N ASN A 24 -13.66 -9.41 18.64
CA ASN A 24 -12.57 -8.75 17.93
C ASN A 24 -13.03 -7.60 17.00
N ARG A 25 -14.19 -7.00 17.23
CA ARG A 25 -14.67 -5.88 16.42
C ARG A 25 -14.11 -4.57 16.96
N LEU A 26 -13.62 -3.72 16.05
CA LEU A 26 -13.09 -2.41 16.37
C LEU A 26 -14.16 -1.55 17.07
N LYS A 27 -13.82 -0.98 18.24
CA LYS A 27 -14.69 -0.12 19.05
C LYS A 27 -14.19 1.30 19.17
N GLY A 28 -12.91 1.50 19.04
CA GLY A 28 -12.30 2.79 19.16
C GLY A 28 -10.79 2.73 19.32
N ARG A 29 -10.20 3.86 19.62
CA ARG A 29 -8.76 3.98 19.89
C ARG A 29 -8.50 4.63 21.23
N LEU A 30 -7.33 4.38 21.78
CA LEU A 30 -6.82 4.98 23.01
C LEU A 30 -5.43 5.53 22.73
N SER A 31 -5.23 6.82 22.97
CA SER A 31 -3.92 7.42 22.86
C SER A 31 -3.08 7.14 24.12
N LEU A 32 -1.80 6.89 23.94
CA LEU A 32 -0.86 6.77 25.06
C LEU A 32 -0.88 8.04 25.93
N LYS A 33 -1.00 9.21 25.31
CA LYS A 33 -1.15 10.48 26.00
C LYS A 33 -2.37 10.47 26.95
N ASP A 34 -3.52 9.98 26.47
CA ASP A 34 -4.73 9.92 27.28
C ASP A 34 -4.60 8.94 28.45
N VAL A 35 -3.88 7.84 28.25
CA VAL A 35 -3.57 6.88 29.33
C VAL A 35 -2.68 7.51 30.40
N VAL A 36 -1.59 8.18 29.99
CA VAL A 36 -0.61 8.75 30.92
C VAL A 36 -1.19 9.96 31.68
N THR A 37 -2.07 10.73 31.05
CA THR A 37 -2.69 11.91 31.65
C THR A 37 -3.96 11.60 32.44
N ALA A 38 -4.49 10.40 32.28
CA ALA A 38 -5.71 9.97 32.98
C ALA A 38 -5.49 9.86 34.49
N LYS A 39 -6.54 10.13 35.26
CA LYS A 39 -6.51 9.91 36.70
C LYS A 39 -6.33 8.42 37.01
N SER A 40 -5.58 8.10 38.06
CA SER A 40 -5.24 6.72 38.48
C SER A 40 -6.43 5.75 38.63
N LYS A 41 -7.67 6.25 38.77
CA LYS A 41 -8.89 5.45 38.85
C LYS A 41 -9.78 5.50 37.62
N SER A 42 -9.35 6.15 36.54
CA SER A 42 -10.11 6.23 35.31
C SER A 42 -10.24 4.85 34.65
N LYS A 43 -11.39 4.57 34.08
CA LYS A 43 -11.62 3.33 33.32
C LYS A 43 -11.36 3.61 31.85
N VAL A 44 -10.84 2.63 31.12
CA VAL A 44 -10.60 2.72 29.67
C VAL A 44 -11.83 3.23 28.90
N LYS A 45 -13.03 2.80 29.31
CA LYS A 45 -14.29 3.23 28.71
C LYS A 45 -14.58 4.73 28.83
N ASP A 46 -13.91 5.43 29.76
CA ASP A 46 -14.16 6.85 30.03
C ASP A 46 -13.15 7.76 29.31
N ILE A 47 -12.10 7.17 28.72
CA ILE A 47 -10.98 7.90 28.10
C ILE A 47 -10.70 7.50 26.66
N PHE A 48 -11.36 6.46 26.11
CA PHE A 48 -11.15 6.05 24.72
C PHE A 48 -11.96 6.92 23.76
N ILE A 49 -11.48 7.00 22.53
CA ILE A 49 -12.14 7.70 21.41
C ILE A 49 -12.98 6.66 20.64
N PRO A 50 -14.33 6.76 20.65
CA PRO A 50 -15.19 5.71 20.10
C PRO A 50 -15.35 5.74 18.58
N LYS A 51 -14.99 6.84 17.93
CA LYS A 51 -15.00 6.98 16.46
C LYS A 51 -13.59 6.95 15.94
N VAL A 52 -13.27 5.94 15.16
CA VAL A 52 -11.97 5.75 14.53
C VAL A 52 -12.21 5.47 13.06
N ASP A 53 -11.49 6.19 12.22
CA ASP A 53 -11.41 5.87 10.81
C ASP A 53 -10.69 4.53 10.66
N PHE A 54 -11.16 3.71 9.76
CA PHE A 54 -10.60 2.40 9.46
C PHE A 54 -10.67 2.16 7.95
N VAL A 55 -9.85 1.25 7.47
CA VAL A 55 -9.89 0.74 6.10
C VAL A 55 -10.24 -0.75 6.11
N THR A 56 -10.72 -1.25 4.99
CA THR A 56 -11.03 -2.67 4.83
C THR A 56 -9.85 -3.40 4.17
N ALA A 57 -9.71 -4.69 4.43
CA ALA A 57 -8.58 -5.49 3.93
C ALA A 57 -8.58 -5.67 2.40
N ASP A 58 -9.68 -5.39 1.74
CA ASP A 58 -9.86 -5.44 0.29
C ASP A 58 -9.68 -4.07 -0.40
N GLN A 59 -9.37 -3.02 0.36
CA GLN A 59 -9.17 -1.68 -0.17
C GLN A 59 -7.79 -1.54 -0.79
N GLU A 60 -7.71 -0.85 -1.93
CA GLU A 60 -6.47 -0.64 -2.67
C GLU A 60 -5.48 0.23 -1.88
N GLY A 61 -4.18 -0.08 -1.97
CA GLY A 61 -3.14 0.62 -1.24
C GLY A 61 -3.08 2.12 -1.53
N GLU A 62 -3.28 2.52 -2.79
CA GLU A 62 -3.35 3.93 -3.17
C GLU A 62 -4.49 4.70 -2.48
N GLU A 63 -5.67 4.06 -2.31
CA GLU A 63 -6.78 4.69 -1.60
C GLU A 63 -6.44 4.88 -0.12
N VAL A 64 -5.81 3.87 0.48
CA VAL A 64 -5.34 3.94 1.86
C VAL A 64 -4.33 5.06 2.03
N ALA A 65 -3.36 5.17 1.11
CA ALA A 65 -2.37 6.25 1.09
C ALA A 65 -3.03 7.63 1.00
N LYS A 66 -4.02 7.80 0.13
CA LYS A 66 -4.80 9.04 -0.01
C LYS A 66 -5.56 9.41 1.27
N ILE A 67 -6.16 8.42 1.94
CA ILE A 67 -6.86 8.62 3.22
C ILE A 67 -5.88 9.04 4.31
N MET A 68 -4.77 8.32 4.46
CA MET A 68 -3.76 8.62 5.49
C MET A 68 -3.15 10.01 5.30
N SER A 69 -2.81 10.37 4.06
CA SER A 69 -2.30 11.70 3.72
C SER A 69 -3.32 12.80 3.96
N LYS A 70 -4.59 12.60 3.58
CA LYS A 70 -5.64 13.60 3.73
C LYS A 70 -5.95 13.96 5.18
N TYR A 71 -5.86 12.98 6.06
CA TYR A 71 -6.22 13.13 7.49
C TYR A 71 -4.99 13.18 8.41
N ASP A 72 -3.77 13.23 7.84
CA ASP A 72 -2.51 13.26 8.56
C ASP A 72 -2.40 12.15 9.62
N LEU A 73 -2.69 10.90 9.17
CA LEU A 73 -2.73 9.72 10.03
C LEU A 73 -1.36 9.03 10.07
N GLU A 74 -0.85 8.78 11.26
CA GLU A 74 0.38 7.99 11.48
C GLU A 74 0.13 6.49 11.36
N ALA A 75 -1.10 6.04 11.65
CA ALA A 75 -1.53 4.66 11.52
C ALA A 75 -3.05 4.59 11.37
N ILE A 76 -3.53 3.58 10.63
CA ILE A 76 -4.95 3.32 10.43
C ILE A 76 -5.26 1.83 10.65
N PRO A 77 -6.29 1.48 11.44
CA PRO A 77 -6.70 0.10 11.65
C PRO A 77 -7.33 -0.49 10.38
N VAL A 78 -7.04 -1.76 10.14
CA VAL A 78 -7.61 -2.56 9.05
C VAL A 78 -8.63 -3.53 9.62
N VAL A 79 -9.80 -3.58 9.01
CA VAL A 79 -10.87 -4.49 9.43
C VAL A 79 -11.30 -5.41 8.26
N ASP A 80 -11.87 -6.54 8.61
CA ASP A 80 -12.52 -7.44 7.65
C ASP A 80 -13.98 -7.02 7.36
N ASN A 81 -14.65 -7.76 6.48
CA ASN A 81 -16.06 -7.56 6.13
C ASN A 81 -17.03 -7.71 7.32
N LYS A 82 -16.58 -8.29 8.44
CA LYS A 82 -17.34 -8.43 9.68
C LYS A 82 -17.00 -7.34 10.70
N LYS A 83 -16.20 -6.34 10.29
CA LYS A 83 -15.65 -5.28 11.15
C LYS A 83 -14.78 -5.80 12.29
N GLN A 84 -14.12 -6.96 12.08
CA GLN A 84 -13.13 -7.50 13.01
C GLN A 84 -11.78 -6.90 12.67
N LEU A 85 -11.01 -6.52 13.67
CA LEU A 85 -9.68 -5.99 13.50
C LEU A 85 -8.75 -7.09 12.99
N VAL A 86 -8.19 -6.88 11.80
CA VAL A 86 -7.22 -7.78 11.15
C VAL A 86 -5.79 -7.34 11.43
N GLY A 87 -5.56 -6.02 11.42
CA GLY A 87 -4.25 -5.42 11.63
C GLY A 87 -4.33 -3.90 11.60
N ARG A 88 -3.22 -3.29 11.24
CA ARG A 88 -3.12 -1.85 11.01
C ARG A 88 -2.06 -1.60 9.95
N ILE A 89 -2.16 -0.46 9.29
CA ILE A 89 -1.18 0.07 8.36
C ILE A 89 -0.57 1.30 8.99
N THR A 90 0.74 1.43 8.98
CA THR A 90 1.47 2.59 9.46
C THR A 90 1.92 3.46 8.29
N ILE A 91 2.33 4.69 8.58
CA ILE A 91 2.79 5.60 7.52
C ILE A 91 4.04 5.07 6.82
N ASP A 92 4.90 4.34 7.54
CA ASP A 92 6.12 3.73 6.99
C ASP A 92 5.75 2.68 5.92
N ASP A 93 4.75 1.81 6.21
CA ASP A 93 4.25 0.82 5.25
C ASP A 93 3.72 1.48 3.98
N ILE A 94 3.02 2.62 4.12
CA ILE A 94 2.50 3.38 2.98
C ILE A 94 3.61 4.06 2.17
N ILE A 95 4.64 4.57 2.83
CA ILE A 95 5.79 5.17 2.14
C ILE A 95 6.51 4.12 1.31
N ASP A 96 6.72 2.93 1.86
CA ASP A 96 7.39 1.84 1.14
C ASP A 96 6.52 1.35 -0.03
N PHE A 97 5.21 1.19 0.15
CA PHE A 97 4.28 0.89 -0.93
C PHE A 97 4.33 1.92 -2.07
N ILE A 98 4.31 3.23 -1.76
CA ILE A 98 4.39 4.29 -2.78
C ILE A 98 5.73 4.27 -3.54
N LYS A 99 6.83 3.92 -2.85
CA LYS A 99 8.14 3.80 -3.50
C LYS A 99 8.16 2.61 -4.46
N GLU A 100 7.67 1.45 -4.04
CA GLU A 100 7.57 0.25 -4.87
C GLU A 100 6.75 0.52 -6.14
N GLU A 101 5.56 1.11 -6.01
CA GLU A 101 4.71 1.52 -7.13
C GLU A 101 5.44 2.49 -8.08
N ALA A 102 6.12 3.50 -7.52
CA ALA A 102 6.84 4.47 -8.33
C ALA A 102 8.05 3.86 -9.05
N GLU A 103 8.74 2.90 -8.44
CA GLU A 103 9.84 2.16 -9.06
C GLU A 103 9.32 1.26 -10.19
N GLU A 104 8.20 0.56 -9.99
CA GLU A 104 7.57 -0.27 -11.02
C GLU A 104 7.14 0.58 -12.23
N ASP A 105 6.46 1.70 -12.00
CA ASP A 105 6.06 2.63 -13.05
C ASP A 105 7.28 3.18 -13.81
N TYR A 106 8.37 3.49 -13.11
CA TYR A 106 9.61 3.96 -13.74
C TYR A 106 10.26 2.88 -14.62
N LEU A 107 10.32 1.64 -14.14
CA LEU A 107 10.86 0.51 -14.90
C LEU A 107 10.02 0.23 -16.14
N LEU A 108 8.70 0.25 -16.03
CA LEU A 108 7.78 0.09 -17.17
C LEU A 108 7.97 1.20 -18.20
N ALA A 109 8.09 2.46 -17.77
CA ALA A 109 8.37 3.58 -18.66
C ALA A 109 9.75 3.49 -19.35
N ALA A 110 10.72 2.87 -18.68
CA ALA A 110 12.04 2.58 -19.24
C ALA A 110 12.08 1.34 -20.16
N GLY A 111 10.94 0.66 -20.38
CA GLY A 111 10.81 -0.55 -21.19
C GLY A 111 11.41 -1.79 -20.53
N VAL A 112 11.45 -1.82 -19.22
CA VAL A 112 11.90 -2.98 -18.42
C VAL A 112 10.67 -3.65 -17.84
N GLN A 113 10.49 -4.94 -18.08
CA GLN A 113 9.40 -5.73 -17.50
C GLN A 113 9.96 -6.70 -16.44
N GLY A 114 9.31 -6.73 -15.29
CA GLY A 114 9.61 -7.62 -14.17
C GLY A 114 10.38 -6.95 -13.03
N ASP A 115 10.46 -7.64 -11.90
CA ASP A 115 11.25 -7.24 -10.73
C ASP A 115 12.75 -7.37 -11.09
N VAL A 116 13.35 -6.24 -11.43
CA VAL A 116 14.78 -6.16 -11.77
C VAL A 116 15.46 -5.28 -10.73
N GLU A 117 16.37 -5.88 -9.96
CA GLU A 117 17.20 -5.16 -9.01
C GLU A 117 18.51 -4.67 -9.65
N ALA A 118 19.12 -3.64 -9.03
CA ALA A 118 20.36 -3.05 -9.53
C ALA A 118 21.56 -4.05 -9.54
N ASP A 119 21.49 -5.09 -8.74
CA ASP A 119 22.52 -6.16 -8.60
C ASP A 119 22.25 -7.37 -9.49
N ASP A 120 21.15 -7.39 -10.26
CA ASP A 120 20.81 -8.51 -11.13
C ASP A 120 21.83 -8.74 -12.24
N SER A 121 21.94 -10.01 -12.64
CA SER A 121 22.88 -10.39 -13.67
C SER A 121 22.52 -9.73 -15.01
N ILE A 122 23.54 -9.44 -15.83
CA ILE A 122 23.36 -8.83 -17.17
C ILE A 122 22.37 -9.65 -18.03
N LEU A 123 22.30 -10.97 -17.81
CA LEU A 123 21.38 -11.85 -18.54
C LEU A 123 19.91 -11.63 -18.12
N GLU A 124 19.65 -11.36 -16.85
CA GLU A 124 18.31 -11.07 -16.33
C GLU A 124 17.83 -9.71 -16.82
N LEU A 125 18.68 -8.70 -16.74
CA LEU A 125 18.45 -7.37 -17.32
C LEU A 125 18.15 -7.43 -18.82
N THR A 126 18.89 -8.27 -19.56
CA THR A 126 18.69 -8.44 -21.01
C THR A 126 17.36 -9.13 -21.29
N LYS A 127 17.00 -10.18 -20.54
CA LYS A 127 15.70 -10.87 -20.67
C LYS A 127 14.53 -9.96 -20.40
N ALA A 128 14.61 -9.12 -19.38
CA ALA A 128 13.56 -8.16 -19.02
C ALA A 128 13.30 -7.13 -20.13
N ARG A 129 14.32 -6.79 -20.92
CA ARG A 129 14.21 -5.85 -22.06
C ARG A 129 13.89 -6.51 -23.39
N LEU A 130 14.10 -7.82 -23.54
CA LEU A 130 13.89 -8.54 -24.79
C LEU A 130 12.50 -8.33 -25.42
N PRO A 131 11.37 -8.42 -24.68
CA PRO A 131 10.05 -8.22 -25.26
C PRO A 131 9.89 -6.82 -25.89
N TRP A 132 10.42 -5.80 -25.22
CA TRP A 132 10.37 -4.42 -25.69
C TRP A 132 11.25 -4.18 -26.93
N LEU A 133 12.45 -4.74 -26.92
CA LEU A 133 13.36 -4.69 -28.08
C LEU A 133 12.78 -5.41 -29.29
N PHE A 134 12.12 -6.56 -29.08
CA PHE A 134 11.46 -7.30 -30.14
C PHE A 134 10.31 -6.50 -30.75
N LEU A 135 9.50 -5.85 -29.93
CA LEU A 135 8.41 -4.98 -30.39
C LEU A 135 8.95 -3.81 -31.21
N GLY A 136 10.04 -3.19 -30.78
CA GLY A 136 10.75 -2.13 -31.52
C GLY A 136 11.31 -2.59 -32.87
N LEU A 137 11.89 -3.81 -32.89
CA LEU A 137 12.40 -4.43 -34.11
C LEU A 137 11.28 -4.68 -35.13
N VAL A 138 10.19 -5.29 -34.71
CA VAL A 138 9.01 -5.55 -35.54
C VAL A 138 8.41 -4.26 -36.08
N GLY A 139 8.27 -3.23 -35.24
CA GLY A 139 7.79 -1.91 -35.63
C GLY A 139 8.73 -1.23 -36.65
N GLY A 140 10.05 -1.32 -36.45
CA GLY A 140 11.04 -0.79 -37.35
C GLY A 140 11.01 -1.47 -38.72
N LEU A 141 10.97 -2.79 -38.76
CA LEU A 141 10.83 -3.56 -40.00
C LEU A 141 9.53 -3.22 -40.74
N GLY A 142 8.40 -3.15 -39.98
CA GLY A 142 7.11 -2.77 -40.53
C GLY A 142 7.13 -1.38 -41.20
N SER A 143 7.83 -0.41 -40.58
CA SER A 143 7.99 0.93 -41.13
C SER A 143 8.78 0.93 -42.46
N VAL A 144 9.82 0.10 -42.57
CA VAL A 144 10.60 -0.04 -43.82
C VAL A 144 9.72 -0.56 -44.95
N PHE A 145 8.92 -1.61 -44.72
CA PHE A 145 8.00 -2.15 -45.73
C PHE A 145 6.95 -1.12 -46.18
N ILE A 146 6.43 -0.33 -45.27
CA ILE A 146 5.48 0.73 -45.62
C ILE A 146 6.13 1.81 -46.46
N LEU A 147 7.32 2.26 -46.10
CA LEU A 147 8.08 3.27 -46.86
C LEU A 147 8.45 2.80 -48.25
N GLU A 148 8.91 1.54 -48.42
CA GLU A 148 9.26 0.94 -49.70
C GLU A 148 8.04 0.90 -50.63
N GLY A 149 6.83 0.55 -50.10
CA GLY A 149 5.60 0.59 -50.85
C GLY A 149 5.16 2.01 -51.30
N PHE A 150 5.53 3.04 -50.55
CA PHE A 150 5.27 4.44 -50.95
C PHE A 150 6.30 4.97 -51.98
N GLU A 151 7.53 4.50 -51.96
CA GLU A 151 8.55 4.90 -52.89
C GLU A 151 8.22 4.49 -54.34
N ASP A 152 7.67 3.29 -54.53
CA ASP A 152 7.16 2.80 -55.80
C ASP A 152 6.01 3.65 -56.37
N VAL A 153 5.20 4.25 -55.53
CA VAL A 153 4.07 5.12 -55.93
C VAL A 153 4.56 6.53 -56.35
N MET A 154 5.67 7.02 -55.78
CA MET A 154 6.19 8.37 -56.07
C MET A 154 7.14 8.41 -57.29
N THR A 155 7.58 7.27 -57.79
CA THR A 155 8.46 7.18 -58.96
C THR A 155 7.70 6.97 -60.27
N HIS A 156 6.40 6.93 -60.26
CA HIS A 156 5.50 6.94 -61.40
C HIS A 156 4.65 8.21 -61.43
#